data_cd4253accecbac7f4336922752b8d4f0
#
_entry.id   cd4253accecbac7f4336922752b8d4f0
#
_cell.length_a   1.000
_cell.length_b   1.000
_cell.length_c   1.000
_cell.angle_alpha   90.00
_cell.angle_beta   90.00
_cell.angle_gamma   90.00
#
_symmetry.space_group_name_H-M   'P 1'
#
loop_
_entity.id
_entity.type
_entity.pdbx_description
1 polymer ?
#
loop_
_entity_poly.entity_id
_entity_poly.type
_entity_poly.pdbx_seq_one_letter_code
_entity_poly.pdbx_strand_id
1 'polypeptide(L)'
;MLEFLSTGILLGLAAGFAPGPLLVLVISETLRHGIGAGLKASIAPLITDVPIIMVSLLLLNRLAQYKPILGCISILGGLFLLYLGYESIKTKGVELDLSSYKKSSFKKGVITNALNPHPYIFYMTVGAPIIFKSINQHILYTISFVGSFLLLLVGSKVVLALVAERSRSFLKGRLYIWVMRVLGVLLIIFSIVLLRDGFKLLGWW
;
A
#
# COMPACT_ATOMS: atom_id res chain seq x y z
N MET A 1 -8.07 -17.25 -9.06
CA MET A 1 -8.81 -16.38 -8.10
C MET A 1 -8.09 -16.29 -6.76
N LEU A 2 -7.78 -17.42 -6.10
CA LEU A 2 -7.10 -17.41 -4.79
C LEU A 2 -5.74 -16.68 -4.80
N GLU A 3 -4.93 -16.85 -5.85
CA GLU A 3 -3.66 -16.13 -6.01
C GLU A 3 -3.85 -14.61 -5.94
N PHE A 4 -4.79 -14.07 -6.71
CA PHE A 4 -5.05 -12.63 -6.75
C PHE A 4 -5.66 -12.11 -5.43
N LEU A 5 -6.55 -12.89 -4.82
CA LEU A 5 -7.12 -12.57 -3.52
C LEU A 5 -6.02 -12.52 -2.43
N SER A 6 -5.19 -13.55 -2.33
CA SER A 6 -4.11 -13.61 -1.34
C SER A 6 -3.05 -12.51 -1.54
N THR A 7 -2.72 -12.20 -2.80
CA THR A 7 -1.82 -11.10 -3.13
C THR A 7 -2.40 -9.75 -2.71
N GLY A 8 -3.70 -9.51 -2.99
CA GLY A 8 -4.38 -8.30 -2.57
C GLY A 8 -4.44 -8.17 -1.04
N ILE A 9 -4.71 -9.26 -0.33
CA ILE A 9 -4.69 -9.32 1.14
C ILE A 9 -3.29 -8.95 1.67
N LEU A 10 -2.25 -9.62 1.18
CA LEU A 10 -0.88 -9.39 1.63
C LEU A 10 -0.45 -7.94 1.42
N LEU A 11 -0.59 -7.44 0.18
CA LEU A 11 -0.16 -6.10 -0.17
C LEU A 11 -1.01 -5.02 0.51
N GLY A 12 -2.33 -5.26 0.66
CA GLY A 12 -3.23 -4.35 1.34
C GLY A 12 -2.91 -4.22 2.84
N LEU A 13 -2.63 -5.34 3.53
CA LEU A 13 -2.18 -5.32 4.92
C LEU A 13 -0.82 -4.62 5.05
N ALA A 14 0.15 -4.99 4.21
CA ALA A 14 1.48 -4.39 4.24
C ALA A 14 1.43 -2.87 4.04
N ALA A 15 0.72 -2.39 3.01
CA ALA A 15 0.54 -0.97 2.75
C ALA A 15 -0.33 -0.26 3.81
N GLY A 16 -1.32 -0.97 4.36
CA GLY A 16 -2.21 -0.44 5.39
C GLY A 16 -1.53 -0.19 6.73
N PHE A 17 -0.70 -1.13 7.17
CA PHE A 17 0.07 -1.01 8.41
C PHE A 17 1.38 -0.24 8.24
N ALA A 18 1.89 -0.05 7.02
CA ALA A 18 3.15 0.62 6.77
C ALA A 18 3.20 2.02 7.41
N PRO A 19 4.27 2.35 8.15
CA PRO A 19 4.45 3.69 8.68
C PRO A 19 4.71 4.67 7.52
N GLY A 20 3.85 5.66 7.40
CA GLY A 20 3.94 6.65 6.33
C GLY A 20 3.07 7.87 6.64
N PRO A 21 3.15 8.93 5.82
CA PRO A 21 2.50 10.21 6.11
C PRO A 21 1.00 10.09 6.38
N LEU A 22 0.30 9.25 5.61
CA LEU A 22 -1.14 9.06 5.81
C LEU A 22 -1.46 8.34 7.13
N LEU A 23 -0.67 7.33 7.51
CA LEU A 23 -0.88 6.63 8.79
C LEU A 23 -0.64 7.57 9.97
N VAL A 24 0.46 8.34 9.94
CA VAL A 24 0.75 9.37 10.96
C VAL A 24 -0.39 10.36 11.07
N LEU A 25 -0.94 10.82 9.92
CA LEU A 25 -2.09 11.72 9.91
C LEU A 25 -3.34 11.06 10.53
N VAL A 26 -3.69 9.82 10.14
CA VAL A 26 -4.85 9.09 10.68
C VAL A 26 -4.77 9.01 12.21
N ILE A 27 -3.61 8.60 12.74
CA ILE A 27 -3.40 8.50 14.17
C ILE A 27 -3.45 9.87 14.85
N SER A 28 -2.79 10.88 14.27
CA SER A 28 -2.78 12.25 14.78
C SER A 28 -4.17 12.86 14.82
N GLU A 29 -4.98 12.70 13.75
CA GLU A 29 -6.37 13.18 13.72
C GLU A 29 -7.24 12.44 14.72
N THR A 30 -7.05 11.11 14.90
CA THR A 30 -7.75 10.34 15.94
C THR A 30 -7.45 10.88 17.34
N LEU A 31 -6.16 11.07 17.66
CA LEU A 31 -5.73 11.48 19.00
C LEU A 31 -6.12 12.93 19.34
N ARG A 32 -6.33 13.78 18.34
CA ARG A 32 -6.67 15.20 18.54
C ARG A 32 -8.16 15.47 18.48
N HIS A 33 -8.86 14.78 17.57
CA HIS A 33 -10.22 15.12 17.20
C HIS A 33 -11.18 13.93 17.36
N GLY A 34 -10.69 12.81 17.96
CA GLY A 34 -11.44 11.59 18.18
C GLY A 34 -11.52 10.68 16.95
N ILE A 35 -12.06 9.47 17.16
CA ILE A 35 -12.12 8.39 16.17
C ILE A 35 -12.77 8.80 14.84
N GLY A 36 -13.83 9.63 14.88
CA GLY A 36 -14.53 10.08 13.67
C GLY A 36 -13.62 10.86 12.70
N ALA A 37 -12.63 11.59 13.22
CA ALA A 37 -11.63 12.29 12.42
C ALA A 37 -10.63 11.31 11.77
N GLY A 38 -10.16 10.34 12.55
CA GLY A 38 -9.29 9.28 12.05
C GLY A 38 -9.95 8.43 10.96
N LEU A 39 -11.21 8.04 11.16
CA LEU A 39 -11.98 7.30 10.14
C LEU A 39 -12.11 8.07 8.83
N LYS A 40 -12.42 9.38 8.90
CA LYS A 40 -12.47 10.26 7.71
C LYS A 40 -11.13 10.34 6.99
N ALA A 41 -10.02 10.39 7.70
CA ALA A 41 -8.69 10.36 7.09
C ALA A 41 -8.35 8.99 6.49
N SER A 42 -8.79 7.88 7.13
CA SER A 42 -8.52 6.50 6.70
C SER A 42 -9.15 6.14 5.35
N ILE A 43 -10.28 6.74 4.98
CA ILE A 43 -10.97 6.47 3.71
C ILE A 43 -10.40 7.26 2.51
N ALA A 44 -9.45 8.16 2.73
CA ALA A 44 -8.84 8.98 1.68
C ALA A 44 -8.29 8.16 0.50
N PRO A 45 -7.62 7.00 0.68
CA PRO A 45 -7.13 6.17 -0.42
C PRO A 45 -8.23 5.73 -1.40
N LEU A 46 -9.46 5.52 -0.93
CA LEU A 46 -10.56 5.13 -1.85
C LEU A 46 -10.81 6.17 -2.95
N ILE A 47 -10.51 7.44 -2.68
CA ILE A 47 -10.69 8.53 -3.66
C ILE A 47 -9.41 8.80 -4.44
N THR A 48 -8.27 8.75 -3.78
CA THR A 48 -6.98 9.08 -4.43
C THR A 48 -6.40 7.93 -5.23
N ASP A 49 -6.57 6.70 -4.77
CA ASP A 49 -5.93 5.54 -5.40
C ASP A 49 -6.66 5.12 -6.69
N VAL A 50 -7.98 5.30 -6.77
CA VAL A 50 -8.74 4.97 -7.99
C VAL A 50 -8.23 5.71 -9.22
N PRO A 51 -8.07 7.05 -9.24
CA PRO A 51 -7.45 7.77 -10.35
C PRO A 51 -6.02 7.31 -10.64
N ILE A 52 -5.22 7.04 -9.60
CA ILE A 52 -3.83 6.56 -9.77
C ILE A 52 -3.82 5.20 -10.46
N ILE A 53 -4.69 4.27 -10.05
CA ILE A 53 -4.85 2.96 -10.70
C ILE A 53 -5.21 3.14 -12.18
N MET A 54 -6.21 3.99 -12.48
CA MET A 54 -6.66 4.22 -13.86
C MET A 54 -5.53 4.75 -14.74
N VAL A 55 -4.81 5.78 -14.29
CA VAL A 55 -3.67 6.34 -15.03
C VAL A 55 -2.57 5.29 -15.19
N SER A 56 -2.25 4.54 -14.14
CA SER A 56 -1.23 3.48 -14.19
C SER A 56 -1.60 2.38 -15.20
N LEU A 57 -2.87 1.98 -15.26
CA LEU A 57 -3.35 0.99 -16.23
C LEU A 57 -3.32 1.52 -17.66
N LEU A 58 -3.70 2.78 -17.90
CA LEU A 58 -3.63 3.39 -19.23
C LEU A 58 -2.18 3.45 -19.74
N LEU A 59 -1.24 3.84 -18.88
CA LEU A 59 0.18 3.84 -19.21
C LEU A 59 0.68 2.42 -19.49
N LEU A 60 0.37 1.47 -18.62
CA LEU A 60 0.81 0.09 -18.78
C LEU A 60 0.23 -0.56 -20.05
N ASN A 61 -1.03 -0.29 -20.40
CA ASN A 61 -1.65 -0.81 -21.61
C ASN A 61 -0.91 -0.35 -22.88
N ARG A 62 -0.39 0.87 -22.90
CA ARG A 62 0.45 1.39 -24.00
C ARG A 62 1.82 0.72 -24.05
N LEU A 63 2.36 0.33 -22.91
CA LEU A 63 3.70 -0.24 -22.78
C LEU A 63 3.71 -1.79 -22.82
N ALA A 64 2.54 -2.44 -22.68
CA ALA A 64 2.43 -3.88 -22.53
C ALA A 64 2.94 -4.70 -23.73
N GLN A 65 2.98 -4.11 -24.93
CA GLN A 65 3.53 -4.73 -26.13
C GLN A 65 5.07 -4.82 -26.13
N TYR A 66 5.74 -4.08 -25.25
CA TYR A 66 7.20 -4.03 -25.15
C TYR A 66 7.70 -4.85 -23.94
N LYS A 67 8.04 -6.13 -24.17
CA LYS A 67 8.54 -7.05 -23.12
C LYS A 67 9.70 -6.46 -22.29
N PRO A 68 10.73 -5.79 -22.87
CA PRO A 68 11.80 -5.19 -22.07
C PRO A 68 11.31 -4.12 -21.11
N ILE A 69 10.32 -3.31 -21.51
CA ILE A 69 9.75 -2.27 -20.64
C ILE A 69 9.03 -2.91 -19.46
N LEU A 70 8.22 -3.98 -19.70
CA LEU A 70 7.58 -4.73 -18.61
C LEU A 70 8.60 -5.37 -17.67
N GLY A 71 9.72 -5.87 -18.21
CA GLY A 71 10.83 -6.39 -17.41
C GLY A 71 11.42 -5.32 -16.49
N CYS A 72 11.69 -4.12 -17.02
CA CYS A 72 12.18 -2.99 -16.21
C CYS A 72 11.16 -2.59 -15.13
N ILE A 73 9.87 -2.51 -15.47
CA ILE A 73 8.80 -2.19 -14.51
C ILE A 73 8.76 -3.23 -13.39
N SER A 74 8.84 -4.53 -13.71
CA SER A 74 8.86 -5.61 -12.72
C SER A 74 10.08 -5.55 -11.80
N ILE A 75 11.27 -5.22 -12.34
CA ILE A 75 12.48 -5.05 -11.54
C ILE A 75 12.33 -3.85 -10.59
N LEU A 76 11.84 -2.70 -11.10
CA LEU A 76 11.59 -1.52 -10.25
C LEU A 76 10.57 -1.82 -9.16
N GLY A 77 9.50 -2.58 -9.47
CA GLY A 77 8.53 -3.04 -8.50
C GLY A 77 9.14 -3.96 -7.45
N GLY A 78 9.97 -4.91 -7.87
CA GLY A 78 10.72 -5.78 -6.97
C GLY A 78 11.63 -5.00 -6.02
N LEU A 79 12.44 -4.07 -6.54
CA LEU A 79 13.29 -3.20 -5.73
C LEU A 79 12.49 -2.33 -4.76
N PHE A 80 11.34 -1.82 -5.20
CA PHE A 80 10.44 -1.04 -4.34
C PHE A 80 9.85 -1.89 -3.20
N LEU A 81 9.40 -3.11 -3.47
CA LEU A 81 8.93 -4.03 -2.42
C LEU A 81 10.05 -4.47 -1.48
N LEU A 82 11.27 -4.64 -1.98
CA LEU A 82 12.45 -4.90 -1.16
C LEU A 82 12.71 -3.74 -0.18
N TYR A 83 12.64 -2.51 -0.70
CA TYR A 83 12.76 -1.29 0.13
C TYR A 83 11.68 -1.23 1.20
N LEU A 84 10.39 -1.42 0.83
CA LEU A 84 9.28 -1.42 1.79
C LEU A 84 9.40 -2.55 2.83
N GLY A 85 9.83 -3.74 2.41
CA GLY A 85 10.06 -4.87 3.30
C GLY A 85 11.17 -4.58 4.32
N TYR A 86 12.27 -4.02 3.88
CA TYR A 86 13.37 -3.61 4.75
C TYR A 86 12.95 -2.51 5.74
N GLU A 87 12.24 -1.47 5.28
CA GLU A 87 11.71 -0.40 6.13
C GLU A 87 10.74 -0.97 7.18
N SER A 88 9.86 -1.90 6.77
CA SER A 88 8.92 -2.58 7.67
C SER A 88 9.62 -3.38 8.76
N ILE A 89 10.69 -4.11 8.43
CA ILE A 89 11.47 -4.90 9.41
C ILE A 89 12.20 -3.98 10.40
N LYS A 90 12.70 -2.85 9.94
CA LYS A 90 13.43 -1.88 10.77
C LYS A 90 12.55 -0.94 11.58
N THR A 91 11.24 -0.98 11.40
CA THR A 91 10.34 -0.06 12.11
C THR A 91 10.51 -0.17 13.63
N LYS A 92 10.54 0.99 14.28
CA LYS A 92 10.56 1.13 15.75
C LYS A 92 9.19 1.55 16.31
N GLY A 93 8.16 1.55 15.47
CA GLY A 93 6.83 2.05 15.77
C GLY A 93 6.50 3.35 15.02
N VAL A 94 5.39 3.98 15.39
CA VAL A 94 4.92 5.22 14.76
C VAL A 94 5.35 6.41 15.62
N GLU A 95 6.13 7.32 15.05
CA GLU A 95 6.43 8.60 15.67
C GLU A 95 5.34 9.61 15.34
N LEU A 96 4.82 10.27 16.39
CA LEU A 96 3.72 11.22 16.28
C LEU A 96 4.24 12.62 16.54
N ASP A 97 4.21 13.48 15.53
CA ASP A 97 4.34 14.93 15.70
C ASP A 97 2.93 15.54 15.82
N LEU A 98 2.63 16.00 17.02
CA LEU A 98 1.31 16.57 17.36
C LEU A 98 1.23 18.10 17.14
N SER A 99 2.22 18.74 16.52
CA SER A 99 2.40 20.21 16.60
C SER A 99 1.52 21.08 15.71
N SER A 100 0.84 20.61 14.68
CA SER A 100 -0.14 21.46 13.97
C SER A 100 -1.19 20.72 13.18
N TYR A 101 -2.48 21.24 13.25
CA TYR A 101 -3.35 21.34 12.07
C TYR A 101 -4.81 21.72 12.38
N LYS A 102 -5.40 22.63 11.59
CA LYS A 102 -6.80 23.04 11.62
C LYS A 102 -7.71 22.13 10.76
N LYS A 103 -9.02 22.14 11.06
CA LYS A 103 -10.18 21.40 10.52
C LYS A 103 -10.10 20.81 9.10
N SER A 104 -10.70 19.64 8.97
CA SER A 104 -11.07 18.78 7.83
C SER A 104 -10.12 17.59 7.61
N SER A 105 -10.25 16.58 8.46
CA SER A 105 -9.45 15.35 8.47
C SER A 105 -9.51 14.59 7.14
N PHE A 106 -10.68 14.57 6.47
CA PHE A 106 -10.83 13.96 5.16
C PHE A 106 -10.00 14.66 4.08
N LYS A 107 -10.14 16.00 3.97
CA LYS A 107 -9.37 16.79 2.98
C LYS A 107 -7.87 16.67 3.21
N LYS A 108 -7.43 16.67 4.46
CA LYS A 108 -6.03 16.43 4.82
C LYS A 108 -5.57 15.03 4.39
N GLY A 109 -6.40 14.00 4.64
CA GLY A 109 -6.14 12.63 4.20
C GLY A 109 -5.95 12.55 2.68
N VAL A 110 -6.87 13.14 1.91
CA VAL A 110 -6.79 13.19 0.44
C VAL A 110 -5.53 13.91 -0.02
N ILE A 111 -5.23 15.09 0.51
CA ILE A 111 -4.03 15.85 0.15
C ILE A 111 -2.77 15.08 0.52
N THR A 112 -2.70 14.55 1.73
CA THR A 112 -1.53 13.77 2.22
C THR A 112 -1.29 12.55 1.37
N ASN A 113 -2.34 11.80 1.00
CA ASN A 113 -2.18 10.62 0.15
C ASN A 113 -1.86 10.98 -1.31
N ALA A 114 -2.49 12.02 -1.85
CA ALA A 114 -2.22 12.48 -3.22
C ALA A 114 -0.82 13.05 -3.40
N LEU A 115 -0.25 13.70 -2.37
CA LEU A 115 1.13 14.20 -2.42
C LEU A 115 2.18 13.14 -2.03
N ASN A 116 1.75 11.97 -1.56
CA ASN A 116 2.65 10.89 -1.21
C ASN A 116 3.10 10.15 -2.49
N PRO A 117 4.40 10.02 -2.77
CA PRO A 117 4.89 9.31 -3.95
C PRO A 117 4.68 7.80 -3.89
N HIS A 118 4.55 7.19 -2.69
CA HIS A 118 4.46 5.74 -2.52
C HIS A 118 3.30 5.09 -3.28
N PRO A 119 2.04 5.59 -3.24
CA PRO A 119 0.95 5.03 -4.04
C PRO A 119 1.24 5.02 -5.55
N TYR A 120 1.82 6.10 -6.08
CA TYR A 120 2.14 6.20 -7.52
C TYR A 120 3.17 5.15 -7.92
N ILE A 121 4.28 5.05 -7.18
CA ILE A 121 5.33 4.06 -7.45
C ILE A 121 4.74 2.66 -7.33
N PHE A 122 3.99 2.38 -6.26
CA PHE A 122 3.36 1.08 -6.03
C PHE A 122 2.42 0.69 -7.18
N TYR A 123 1.47 1.55 -7.55
CA TYR A 123 0.52 1.22 -8.62
C TYR A 123 1.18 1.11 -9.97
N MET A 124 2.17 1.94 -10.30
CA MET A 124 2.86 1.85 -11.57
C MET A 124 3.74 0.59 -11.68
N THR A 125 4.38 0.16 -10.60
CA THR A 125 5.39 -0.90 -10.67
C THR A 125 4.90 -2.27 -10.17
N VAL A 126 3.91 -2.31 -9.30
CA VAL A 126 3.36 -3.54 -8.69
C VAL A 126 1.89 -3.71 -9.00
N GLY A 127 1.06 -2.72 -8.67
CA GLY A 127 -0.40 -2.84 -8.75
C GLY A 127 -0.90 -3.00 -10.18
N ALA A 128 -0.50 -2.12 -11.11
CA ALA A 128 -0.98 -2.17 -12.48
C ALA A 128 -0.55 -3.43 -13.24
N PRO A 129 0.68 -3.96 -13.13
CA PRO A 129 1.04 -5.26 -13.70
C PRO A 129 0.16 -6.41 -13.21
N ILE A 130 -0.16 -6.45 -11.91
CA ILE A 130 -1.03 -7.49 -11.34
C ILE A 130 -2.46 -7.33 -11.87
N ILE A 131 -3.00 -6.10 -11.89
CA ILE A 131 -4.33 -5.82 -12.45
C ILE A 131 -4.36 -6.18 -13.93
N PHE A 132 -3.36 -5.83 -14.71
CA PHE A 132 -3.28 -6.17 -16.12
C PHE A 132 -3.24 -7.68 -16.35
N LYS A 133 -2.46 -8.43 -15.56
CA LYS A 133 -2.43 -9.89 -15.59
C LYS A 133 -3.79 -10.49 -15.23
N SER A 134 -4.46 -9.96 -14.22
CA SER A 134 -5.74 -10.48 -13.73
C SER A 134 -6.89 -10.22 -14.71
N ILE A 135 -6.98 -9.02 -15.30
CA ILE A 135 -8.06 -8.65 -16.22
C ILE A 135 -8.01 -9.45 -17.52
N ASN A 136 -6.79 -9.82 -17.99
CA ASN A 136 -6.60 -10.67 -19.16
C ASN A 136 -7.00 -12.13 -18.92
N GLN A 137 -7.15 -12.54 -17.66
CA GLN A 137 -7.65 -13.88 -17.31
C GLN A 137 -9.15 -13.87 -17.06
N HIS A 138 -9.62 -13.01 -16.12
CA HIS A 138 -11.03 -12.85 -15.81
C HIS A 138 -11.27 -11.61 -14.95
N ILE A 139 -12.34 -10.84 -15.24
CA ILE A 139 -12.68 -9.63 -14.49
C ILE A 139 -12.85 -9.85 -12.99
N LEU A 140 -13.38 -11.01 -12.56
CA LEU A 140 -13.53 -11.36 -11.14
C LEU A 140 -12.19 -11.48 -10.40
N TYR A 141 -11.09 -11.80 -11.09
CA TYR A 141 -9.76 -11.85 -10.49
C TYR A 141 -9.26 -10.45 -10.19
N THR A 142 -9.53 -9.50 -11.08
CA THR A 142 -9.25 -8.08 -10.87
C THR A 142 -10.05 -7.51 -9.69
N ILE A 143 -11.35 -7.81 -9.65
CA ILE A 143 -12.22 -7.38 -8.54
C ILE A 143 -11.72 -7.99 -7.21
N SER A 144 -11.32 -9.26 -7.22
CA SER A 144 -10.78 -9.95 -6.04
C SER A 144 -9.49 -9.29 -5.55
N PHE A 145 -8.57 -8.94 -6.46
CA PHE A 145 -7.32 -8.27 -6.10
C PHE A 145 -7.56 -6.85 -5.60
N VAL A 146 -8.18 -6.00 -6.42
CA VAL A 146 -8.40 -4.57 -6.08
C VAL A 146 -9.29 -4.41 -4.86
N GLY A 147 -10.36 -5.21 -4.78
CA GLY A 147 -11.29 -5.18 -3.66
C GLY A 147 -10.63 -5.59 -2.34
N SER A 148 -9.90 -6.72 -2.31
CA SER A 148 -9.19 -7.15 -1.12
C SER A 148 -8.07 -6.20 -0.73
N PHE A 149 -7.32 -5.67 -1.71
CA PHE A 149 -6.27 -4.70 -1.48
C PHE A 149 -6.81 -3.42 -0.82
N LEU A 150 -7.79 -2.76 -1.44
CA LEU A 150 -8.36 -1.50 -0.92
C LEU A 150 -9.08 -1.70 0.42
N LEU A 151 -9.80 -2.82 0.58
CA LEU A 151 -10.50 -3.13 1.83
C LEU A 151 -9.49 -3.27 2.99
N LEU A 152 -8.39 -3.97 2.77
CA LEU A 152 -7.39 -4.18 3.82
C LEU A 152 -6.47 -2.99 4.00
N LEU A 153 -6.17 -2.23 2.94
CA LEU A 153 -5.45 -0.96 3.04
C LEU A 153 -6.18 0.02 3.96
N VAL A 154 -7.48 0.22 3.72
CA VAL A 154 -8.31 1.12 4.52
C VAL A 154 -8.65 0.50 5.88
N GLY A 155 -9.03 -0.79 5.89
CA GLY A 155 -9.37 -1.52 7.10
C GLY A 155 -8.24 -1.53 8.13
N SER A 156 -7.00 -1.72 7.71
CA SER A 156 -5.84 -1.63 8.60
C SER A 156 -5.67 -0.25 9.23
N LYS A 157 -5.89 0.82 8.45
CA LYS A 157 -5.84 2.21 8.97
C LYS A 157 -6.97 2.49 9.95
N VAL A 158 -8.16 1.96 9.68
CA VAL A 158 -9.31 2.04 10.60
C VAL A 158 -9.01 1.31 11.90
N VAL A 159 -8.47 0.10 11.84
CA VAL A 159 -8.05 -0.66 13.03
C VAL A 159 -7.01 0.11 13.83
N LEU A 160 -6.00 0.68 13.17
CA LEU A 160 -4.98 1.48 13.85
C LEU A 160 -5.54 2.77 14.47
N ALA A 161 -6.54 3.41 13.84
CA ALA A 161 -7.25 4.53 14.43
C ALA A 161 -7.99 4.13 15.72
N LEU A 162 -8.76 3.00 15.67
CA LEU A 162 -9.47 2.47 16.85
C LEU A 162 -8.52 2.10 18.00
N VAL A 163 -7.41 1.47 17.66
CA VAL A 163 -6.38 1.11 18.65
C VAL A 163 -5.70 2.35 19.21
N ALA A 164 -5.39 3.34 18.37
CA ALA A 164 -4.78 4.59 18.79
C ALA A 164 -5.65 5.38 19.78
N GLU A 165 -6.97 5.37 19.57
CA GLU A 165 -7.92 6.00 20.49
C GLU A 165 -7.89 5.36 21.90
N ARG A 166 -7.78 4.01 21.94
CA ARG A 166 -7.79 3.25 23.21
C ARG A 166 -6.42 3.16 23.87
N SER A 167 -5.34 3.11 23.09
CA SER A 167 -3.99 2.87 23.63
C SER A 167 -2.89 3.45 22.74
N ARG A 168 -2.34 4.59 23.16
CA ARG A 168 -1.18 5.20 22.48
C ARG A 168 0.07 4.31 22.53
N SER A 169 0.21 3.49 23.57
CA SER A 169 1.37 2.59 23.77
C SER A 169 1.41 1.45 22.75
N PHE A 170 0.27 1.06 22.17
CA PHE A 170 0.21 -0.02 21.18
C PHE A 170 1.08 0.28 19.94
N LEU A 171 1.07 1.53 19.46
CA LEU A 171 1.79 1.93 18.23
C LEU A 171 3.32 1.86 18.34
N LYS A 172 3.84 1.86 19.57
CA LYS A 172 5.25 1.60 19.90
C LYS A 172 5.45 0.21 20.52
N GLY A 173 4.37 -0.54 20.69
CA GLY A 173 4.35 -1.85 21.33
C GLY A 173 4.99 -2.95 20.49
N ARG A 174 5.44 -4.01 21.20
CA ARG A 174 6.07 -5.18 20.56
C ARG A 174 5.18 -5.84 19.51
N LEU A 175 3.86 -5.85 19.71
CA LEU A 175 2.91 -6.50 18.79
C LEU A 175 2.89 -5.78 17.42
N TYR A 176 2.81 -4.44 17.40
CA TYR A 176 2.87 -3.67 16.16
C TYR A 176 4.19 -3.93 15.41
N ILE A 177 5.32 -3.86 16.13
CA ILE A 177 6.65 -4.11 15.56
C ILE A 177 6.74 -5.54 14.99
N TRP A 178 6.19 -6.53 15.70
CA TRP A 178 6.20 -7.92 15.23
C TRP A 178 5.37 -8.11 13.95
N VAL A 179 4.16 -7.55 13.90
CA VAL A 179 3.32 -7.55 12.69
C VAL A 179 4.07 -6.92 11.51
N MET A 180 4.70 -5.76 11.71
CA MET A 180 5.48 -5.10 10.67
C MET A 180 6.67 -5.94 10.17
N ARG A 181 7.35 -6.65 11.07
CA ARG A 181 8.45 -7.55 10.69
C ARG A 181 7.97 -8.73 9.84
N VAL A 182 6.86 -9.37 10.23
CA VAL A 182 6.27 -10.47 9.46
C VAL A 182 5.86 -9.98 8.06
N LEU A 183 5.13 -8.86 7.97
CA LEU A 183 4.75 -8.26 6.69
C LEU A 183 5.99 -7.88 5.86
N GLY A 184 7.03 -7.34 6.48
CA GLY A 184 8.28 -7.02 5.82
C GLY A 184 8.97 -8.24 5.20
N VAL A 185 9.03 -9.37 5.92
CA VAL A 185 9.57 -10.63 5.37
C VAL A 185 8.74 -11.11 4.18
N LEU A 186 7.40 -11.07 4.27
CA LEU A 186 6.52 -11.45 3.17
C LEU A 186 6.70 -10.54 1.94
N LEU A 187 6.89 -9.23 2.14
CA LEU A 187 7.20 -8.29 1.04
C LEU A 187 8.53 -8.61 0.37
N ILE A 188 9.56 -9.00 1.14
CA ILE A 188 10.87 -9.41 0.60
C ILE A 188 10.72 -10.68 -0.25
N ILE A 189 9.98 -11.68 0.24
CA ILE A 189 9.70 -12.89 -0.53
C ILE A 189 8.99 -12.55 -1.85
N PHE A 190 7.98 -11.68 -1.80
CA PHE A 190 7.26 -11.25 -3.00
C PHE A 190 8.13 -10.42 -3.95
N SER A 191 9.05 -9.62 -3.42
CA SER A 191 10.06 -8.88 -4.19
C SER A 191 10.92 -9.84 -5.03
N ILE A 192 11.38 -10.97 -4.46
CA ILE A 192 12.19 -11.96 -5.18
C ILE A 192 11.43 -12.52 -6.39
N VAL A 193 10.12 -12.79 -6.22
CA VAL A 193 9.27 -13.27 -7.32
C VAL A 193 9.20 -12.23 -8.45
N LEU A 194 8.96 -10.95 -8.11
CA LEU A 194 8.90 -9.87 -9.11
C LEU A 194 10.24 -9.65 -9.82
N LEU A 195 11.36 -9.71 -9.10
CA LEU A 195 12.70 -9.60 -9.68
C LEU A 195 12.96 -10.74 -10.67
N ARG A 196 12.63 -11.99 -10.29
CA ARG A 196 12.74 -13.15 -11.17
C ARG A 196 11.93 -13.00 -12.45
N ASP A 197 10.67 -12.56 -12.32
CA ASP A 197 9.79 -12.33 -13.48
C ASP A 197 10.34 -11.21 -14.38
N GLY A 198 10.89 -10.15 -13.78
CA GLY A 198 11.54 -9.06 -14.50
C GLY A 198 12.74 -9.54 -15.33
N PHE A 199 13.64 -10.34 -14.75
CA PHE A 199 14.80 -10.89 -15.45
C PHE A 199 14.39 -11.84 -16.58
N LYS A 200 13.35 -12.66 -16.39
CA LYS A 200 12.79 -13.50 -17.47
C LYS A 200 12.29 -12.67 -18.65
N LEU A 201 11.57 -11.56 -18.38
CA LEU A 201 11.05 -10.67 -19.43
C LEU A 201 12.18 -9.97 -20.21
N LEU A 202 13.33 -9.73 -19.57
CA LEU A 202 14.52 -9.18 -20.22
C LEU A 202 15.35 -10.23 -21.00
N GLY A 203 15.00 -11.51 -20.90
CA GLY A 203 15.74 -12.59 -21.58
C GLY A 203 17.06 -12.98 -20.89
N TRP A 204 17.21 -12.63 -19.60
CA TRP A 204 18.44 -12.93 -18.83
C TRP A 204 18.31 -14.26 -18.04
N TRP A 205 17.19 -14.92 -18.19
CA TRP A 205 16.87 -16.23 -17.57
C TRP A 205 16.00 -17.08 -18.49
#